data_fae5dbd6dc78b561a958442f7c2cf481
#
_entry.id   fae5dbd6dc78b561a958442f7c2cf481
#
_cell.length_a   1.000
_cell.length_b   1.000
_cell.length_c   1.000
_cell.angle_alpha   90.00
_cell.angle_beta   90.00
_cell.angle_gamma   90.00
#
_symmetry.space_group_name_H-M   'P 1'
#
loop_
_entity.id
_entity.type
_entity.pdbx_description
1 polymer ?
#
loop_
_entity_poly.entity_id
_entity_poly.type
_entity_poly.pdbx_seq_one_letter_code
_entity_poly.pdbx_strand_id
1 'polypeptide(L)'
;CERNAKNVTVTDCRCLETKSLITGGLRYSFNNWGQQNLFMNCQSTEGRHDYVTGARVCGPNVFYNCTASQTYADIGPHHRWAVGTLYDNVITDGEINVQDRGKMGSGHGWAGVTQVLWNCRVKRAAVQSPWTSGHNYNFGMKGEKYPGVFIDRPDGVWEGQNEKNVFPRSLYIAQLMARHKNMDLRILTK
;
A
#
# COMPACT_ATOMS: atom_id res chain seq x y z
N CYS A 1 -4.08 -0.58 13.54
CA CYS A 1 -2.94 -0.83 14.43
C CYS A 1 -2.32 0.49 14.87
N GLU A 2 -2.15 0.68 16.14
CA GLU A 2 -1.54 1.87 16.73
C GLU A 2 0.00 1.81 16.72
N ARG A 3 0.67 2.92 17.09
CA ARG A 3 2.14 3.08 16.97
C ARG A 3 2.98 2.00 17.65
N ASN A 4 2.49 1.44 18.74
CA ASN A 4 3.19 0.41 19.50
C ASN A 4 2.85 -1.02 19.06
N ALA A 5 1.93 -1.16 18.08
CA ALA A 5 1.58 -2.47 17.54
C ALA A 5 2.75 -3.01 16.71
N LYS A 6 3.18 -4.23 17.03
CA LYS A 6 4.28 -4.90 16.36
C LYS A 6 3.99 -6.39 16.19
N ASN A 7 4.37 -6.94 15.04
CA ASN A 7 4.16 -8.37 14.73
C ASN A 7 2.69 -8.80 14.78
N VAL A 8 1.79 -7.91 14.35
CA VAL A 8 0.35 -8.19 14.30
C VAL A 8 -0.01 -8.70 12.90
N THR A 9 -0.78 -9.78 12.87
CA THR A 9 -1.43 -10.26 11.64
C THR A 9 -2.93 -10.00 11.72
N VAL A 10 -3.44 -9.28 10.72
CA VAL A 10 -4.87 -9.02 10.48
C VAL A 10 -5.24 -9.79 9.23
N THR A 11 -6.07 -10.80 9.34
CA THR A 11 -6.42 -11.65 8.21
C THR A 11 -7.93 -11.85 8.07
N ASP A 12 -8.38 -11.97 6.82
CA ASP A 12 -9.77 -12.26 6.45
C ASP A 12 -10.81 -11.29 7.04
N CYS A 13 -10.36 -10.05 7.34
CA CYS A 13 -11.20 -9.01 7.92
C CYS A 13 -11.89 -8.19 6.85
N ARG A 14 -13.10 -7.72 7.15
CA ARG A 14 -13.91 -6.91 6.25
C ARG A 14 -14.33 -5.61 6.91
N CYS A 15 -14.20 -4.49 6.16
CA CYS A 15 -14.69 -3.16 6.52
C CYS A 15 -15.72 -2.74 5.46
N LEU A 16 -16.97 -3.05 5.71
CA LEU A 16 -18.08 -2.83 4.78
C LEU A 16 -19.09 -1.85 5.38
N GLU A 17 -19.88 -1.21 4.53
CA GLU A 17 -21.01 -0.34 4.93
C GLU A 17 -20.61 0.78 5.91
N THR A 18 -19.55 1.50 5.62
CA THR A 18 -19.06 2.58 6.46
C THR A 18 -20.08 3.71 6.63
N LYS A 19 -20.43 4.06 7.86
CA LYS A 19 -21.45 5.08 8.18
C LYS A 19 -20.89 6.46 8.54
N SER A 20 -19.59 6.57 8.78
CA SER A 20 -18.97 7.84 9.15
C SER A 20 -18.90 8.83 7.98
N LEU A 21 -18.67 10.11 8.28
CA LEU A 21 -18.49 11.15 7.28
C LEU A 21 -17.24 10.88 6.42
N ILE A 22 -17.27 11.30 5.15
CA ILE A 22 -16.17 11.15 4.19
C ILE A 22 -15.23 12.37 4.31
N THR A 23 -14.66 12.60 5.48
CA THR A 23 -13.80 13.77 5.71
C THR A 23 -12.87 13.59 6.92
N GLY A 24 -11.91 14.48 7.07
CA GLY A 24 -10.96 14.49 8.19
C GLY A 24 -10.19 13.17 8.28
N GLY A 25 -10.02 12.66 9.49
CA GLY A 25 -9.36 11.36 9.75
C GLY A 25 -10.32 10.15 9.70
N LEU A 26 -11.50 10.29 9.10
CA LEU A 26 -12.53 9.26 9.07
C LEU A 26 -12.43 8.39 7.80
N ARG A 27 -13.03 7.20 7.84
CA ARG A 27 -13.05 6.18 6.77
C ARG A 27 -11.67 5.71 6.33
N TYR A 28 -10.79 5.50 7.29
CA TYR A 28 -9.54 4.76 7.10
C TYR A 28 -9.78 3.31 7.47
N SER A 29 -10.08 2.46 6.48
CA SER A 29 -10.55 1.09 6.70
C SER A 29 -9.53 0.23 7.44
N PHE A 30 -8.30 0.19 6.96
CA PHE A 30 -7.19 -0.54 7.58
C PHE A 30 -6.01 0.42 7.75
N ASN A 31 -5.96 1.10 8.89
CA ASN A 31 -4.96 2.11 9.20
C ASN A 31 -3.86 1.54 10.07
N ASN A 32 -2.62 1.52 9.57
CA ASN A 32 -1.46 0.98 10.26
C ASN A 32 -0.48 2.09 10.67
N TRP A 33 -0.31 2.26 11.96
CA TRP A 33 0.73 3.10 12.56
C TRP A 33 1.87 2.28 13.16
N GLY A 34 1.72 0.97 13.21
CA GLY A 34 2.68 0.04 13.77
C GLY A 34 3.70 -0.46 12.75
N GLN A 35 4.52 -1.40 13.18
CA GLN A 35 5.61 -1.96 12.38
C GLN A 35 5.61 -3.49 12.39
N GLN A 36 6.18 -4.10 11.34
CA GLN A 36 6.23 -5.55 11.17
C GLN A 36 4.83 -6.19 11.18
N ASN A 37 3.84 -5.47 10.67
CA ASN A 37 2.45 -5.92 10.63
C ASN A 37 2.08 -6.45 9.24
N LEU A 38 1.24 -7.47 9.22
CA LEU A 38 0.68 -8.08 8.03
C LEU A 38 -0.84 -7.89 8.01
N PHE A 39 -1.35 -7.36 6.91
CA PHE A 39 -2.76 -7.35 6.58
C PHE A 39 -2.95 -8.26 5.37
N MET A 40 -3.76 -9.31 5.49
CA MET A 40 -3.88 -10.34 4.48
C MET A 40 -5.33 -10.70 4.21
N ASN A 41 -5.69 -10.85 2.93
CA ASN A 41 -7.04 -11.23 2.50
C ASN A 41 -8.13 -10.30 3.06
N CYS A 42 -7.81 -9.03 3.30
CA CYS A 42 -8.75 -8.07 3.83
C CYS A 42 -9.56 -7.42 2.71
N GLN A 43 -10.80 -7.03 3.02
CA GLN A 43 -11.71 -6.38 2.08
C GLN A 43 -12.26 -5.10 2.67
N SER A 44 -12.35 -4.04 1.85
CA SER A 44 -13.05 -2.81 2.22
C SER A 44 -13.96 -2.31 1.09
N THR A 45 -15.00 -1.60 1.47
CA THR A 45 -15.87 -0.86 0.55
C THR A 45 -16.13 0.53 1.10
N GLU A 46 -16.29 1.49 0.18
CA GLU A 46 -16.60 2.89 0.51
C GLU A 46 -15.61 3.55 1.49
N GLY A 47 -14.38 3.07 1.53
CA GLY A 47 -13.33 3.70 2.32
C GLY A 47 -12.83 5.00 1.68
N ARG A 48 -12.40 5.94 2.52
CA ARG A 48 -11.71 7.13 2.03
C ARG A 48 -10.24 6.82 1.77
N HIS A 49 -9.60 6.11 2.68
CA HIS A 49 -8.25 5.59 2.53
C HIS A 49 -8.22 4.17 3.10
N ASP A 50 -8.16 3.17 2.25
CA ASP A 50 -8.46 1.80 2.66
C ASP A 50 -7.29 1.07 3.32
N TYR A 51 -6.12 1.08 2.71
CA TYR A 51 -4.90 0.42 3.22
C TYR A 51 -3.79 1.45 3.38
N VAL A 52 -3.61 1.95 4.59
CA VAL A 52 -2.86 3.18 4.86
C VAL A 52 -1.78 2.96 5.90
N THR A 53 -0.65 3.59 5.69
CA THR A 53 0.35 3.80 6.75
C THR A 53 0.41 5.26 7.16
N GLY A 54 0.54 5.49 8.46
CA GLY A 54 0.63 6.83 9.05
C GLY A 54 2.03 7.44 8.96
N ALA A 55 2.21 8.60 9.60
CA ALA A 55 3.46 9.33 9.59
C ALA A 55 4.61 8.57 10.26
N ARG A 56 5.75 8.48 9.58
CA ARG A 56 7.00 7.90 10.12
C ARG A 56 6.84 6.47 10.61
N VAL A 57 5.94 5.73 9.97
CA VAL A 57 5.76 4.30 10.24
C VAL A 57 6.97 3.56 9.71
N CYS A 58 7.62 2.79 10.58
CA CYS A 58 8.76 1.96 10.20
C CYS A 58 8.29 0.62 9.65
N GLY A 59 8.89 0.21 8.53
CA GLY A 59 8.68 -1.13 7.97
C GLY A 59 9.47 -2.23 8.72
N PRO A 60 9.39 -3.45 8.20
CA PRO A 60 8.54 -3.82 7.06
C PRO A 60 7.07 -3.93 7.47
N ASN A 61 6.15 -3.50 6.59
CA ASN A 61 4.71 -3.76 6.71
C ASN A 61 4.20 -4.32 5.38
N VAL A 62 3.17 -5.16 5.41
CA VAL A 62 2.64 -5.80 4.22
C VAL A 62 1.12 -5.70 4.18
N PHE A 63 0.58 -5.28 3.02
CA PHE A 63 -0.79 -5.49 2.61
C PHE A 63 -0.77 -6.51 1.47
N TYR A 64 -1.20 -7.75 1.76
CA TYR A 64 -1.15 -8.86 0.82
C TYR A 64 -2.56 -9.34 0.46
N ASN A 65 -2.82 -9.47 -0.85
CA ASN A 65 -4.08 -9.99 -1.39
C ASN A 65 -5.31 -9.28 -0.81
N CYS A 66 -5.22 -7.94 -0.69
CA CYS A 66 -6.27 -7.10 -0.16
C CYS A 66 -7.08 -6.45 -1.28
N THR A 67 -8.38 -6.24 -1.05
CA THR A 67 -9.27 -5.62 -2.04
C THR A 67 -10.00 -4.42 -1.48
N ALA A 68 -10.13 -3.36 -2.29
CA ALA A 68 -10.94 -2.19 -1.98
C ALA A 68 -11.81 -1.82 -3.18
N SER A 69 -13.06 -1.46 -2.93
CA SER A 69 -14.01 -1.06 -3.96
C SER A 69 -14.87 0.13 -3.55
N GLN A 70 -15.38 0.85 -4.53
CA GLN A 70 -16.14 2.09 -4.34
C GLN A 70 -15.34 3.12 -3.52
N THR A 71 -14.04 3.20 -3.81
CA THR A 71 -13.10 4.00 -3.03
C THR A 71 -13.28 5.49 -3.27
N TYR A 72 -13.16 6.30 -2.22
CA TYR A 72 -13.28 7.77 -2.32
C TYR A 72 -11.94 8.47 -2.50
N ALA A 73 -10.83 7.88 -2.03
CA ALA A 73 -9.50 8.43 -2.19
C ALA A 73 -8.43 7.32 -2.23
N ASP A 74 -7.18 7.70 -2.14
CA ASP A 74 -6.06 6.82 -2.41
C ASP A 74 -5.72 5.84 -1.27
N ILE A 75 -5.23 4.69 -1.65
CA ILE A 75 -4.47 3.74 -0.85
C ILE A 75 -3.00 4.20 -0.84
N GLY A 76 -2.26 3.90 0.19
CA GLY A 76 -0.82 4.16 0.24
C GLY A 76 -0.37 4.81 1.54
N PRO A 77 0.91 5.18 1.63
CA PRO A 77 1.40 5.96 2.75
C PRO A 77 0.73 7.34 2.73
N HIS A 78 0.08 7.71 3.86
CA HIS A 78 -0.74 8.91 3.85
C HIS A 78 0.08 10.17 4.06
N HIS A 79 1.10 10.16 4.93
CA HIS A 79 1.93 11.33 5.18
C HIS A 79 3.26 11.00 5.87
N ARG A 80 4.23 11.84 5.60
CA ARG A 80 5.54 11.97 6.24
C ARG A 80 6.32 10.67 6.44
N TRP A 81 7.07 10.29 5.42
CA TRP A 81 8.15 9.32 5.54
C TRP A 81 7.79 7.98 6.18
N ALA A 82 6.70 7.37 5.76
CA ALA A 82 6.49 5.95 6.02
C ALA A 82 7.54 5.14 5.25
N VAL A 83 8.10 4.11 5.86
CA VAL A 83 9.23 3.34 5.30
C VAL A 83 8.86 1.88 5.15
N GLY A 84 9.21 1.28 4.00
CA GLY A 84 9.23 -0.17 3.82
C GLY A 84 7.87 -0.84 3.90
N THR A 85 6.86 -0.34 3.15
CA THR A 85 5.57 -1.04 3.00
C THR A 85 5.52 -1.75 1.65
N LEU A 86 5.08 -2.98 1.66
CA LEU A 86 4.78 -3.78 0.48
C LEU A 86 3.27 -3.86 0.26
N TYR A 87 2.82 -3.42 -0.89
CA TYR A 87 1.47 -3.62 -1.43
C TYR A 87 1.56 -4.76 -2.44
N ASP A 88 1.19 -5.97 -2.04
CA ASP A 88 1.37 -7.20 -2.81
C ASP A 88 0.03 -7.75 -3.27
N ASN A 89 -0.21 -7.76 -4.58
CA ASN A 89 -1.48 -8.18 -5.16
C ASN A 89 -2.71 -7.42 -4.60
N VAL A 90 -2.56 -6.12 -4.34
CA VAL A 90 -3.69 -5.29 -3.93
C VAL A 90 -4.53 -4.94 -5.16
N ILE A 91 -5.87 -5.06 -5.03
CA ILE A 91 -6.83 -4.76 -6.08
C ILE A 91 -7.76 -3.64 -5.62
N THR A 92 -7.88 -2.59 -6.42
CA THR A 92 -8.81 -1.49 -6.14
C THR A 92 -9.35 -0.86 -7.42
N ASP A 93 -10.58 -0.36 -7.36
CA ASP A 93 -11.16 0.52 -8.40
C ASP A 93 -10.69 1.97 -8.29
N GLY A 94 -9.90 2.29 -7.27
CA GLY A 94 -9.31 3.60 -7.00
C GLY A 94 -7.81 3.68 -7.29
N GLU A 95 -7.10 4.38 -6.43
CA GLU A 95 -5.71 4.77 -6.63
C GLU A 95 -4.79 4.19 -5.54
N ILE A 96 -3.55 3.86 -5.94
CA ILE A 96 -2.46 3.66 -4.97
C ILE A 96 -1.41 4.75 -5.21
N ASN A 97 -1.17 5.60 -4.20
CA ASN A 97 -0.27 6.73 -4.34
C ASN A 97 0.86 6.71 -3.33
N VAL A 98 2.07 6.69 -3.87
CA VAL A 98 3.32 6.91 -3.15
C VAL A 98 3.95 8.17 -3.74
N GLN A 99 3.69 9.33 -3.14
CA GLN A 99 4.01 10.61 -3.75
C GLN A 99 4.39 11.68 -2.72
N ASP A 100 4.96 12.78 -3.20
CA ASP A 100 5.01 14.01 -2.43
C ASP A 100 3.61 14.62 -2.36
N ARG A 101 3.13 14.88 -1.17
CA ARG A 101 1.84 15.52 -0.90
C ARG A 101 1.99 16.99 -0.44
N GLY A 102 3.21 17.47 -0.37
CA GLY A 102 3.55 18.86 -0.09
C GLY A 102 2.79 19.45 1.10
N LYS A 103 2.05 20.52 0.85
CA LYS A 103 1.26 21.24 1.85
C LYS A 103 -0.13 20.66 2.10
N MET A 104 -0.49 19.52 1.49
CA MET A 104 -1.81 18.91 1.68
C MET A 104 -2.07 18.62 3.16
N GLY A 105 -3.30 18.81 3.60
CA GLY A 105 -3.70 18.62 4.99
C GLY A 105 -2.83 19.44 5.96
N SER A 106 -2.19 18.78 6.90
CA SER A 106 -1.29 19.40 7.89
C SER A 106 0.18 19.49 7.42
N GLY A 107 0.42 19.57 6.11
CA GLY A 107 1.74 19.48 5.51
C GLY A 107 2.23 18.03 5.46
N HIS A 108 1.65 17.24 4.54
CA HIS A 108 1.93 15.80 4.46
C HIS A 108 3.32 15.50 3.92
N GLY A 109 3.85 16.34 3.02
CA GLY A 109 5.19 16.16 2.45
C GLY A 109 5.34 14.86 1.70
N TRP A 110 6.56 14.37 1.61
CA TRP A 110 6.86 13.04 1.08
C TRP A 110 6.19 11.96 1.93
N ALA A 111 5.26 11.23 1.33
CA ALA A 111 4.44 10.29 2.07
C ALA A 111 5.21 9.02 2.44
N GLY A 112 6.08 8.53 1.55
CA GLY A 112 6.82 7.31 1.82
C GLY A 112 8.09 7.14 1.01
N VAL A 113 8.95 6.26 1.49
CA VAL A 113 10.20 5.82 0.86
C VAL A 113 10.38 4.32 1.04
N THR A 114 11.04 3.66 0.09
CA THR A 114 11.17 2.19 0.03
C THR A 114 9.81 1.46 0.06
N GLN A 115 8.82 2.08 -0.58
CA GLN A 115 7.51 1.47 -0.80
C GLN A 115 7.55 0.61 -2.05
N VAL A 116 6.89 -0.53 -2.03
CA VAL A 116 6.85 -1.45 -3.17
C VAL A 116 5.41 -1.80 -3.51
N LEU A 117 5.02 -1.60 -4.76
CA LEU A 117 3.81 -2.15 -5.37
C LEU A 117 4.21 -3.38 -6.18
N TRP A 118 3.58 -4.53 -5.91
CA TRP A 118 3.89 -5.79 -6.58
C TRP A 118 2.62 -6.43 -7.16
N ASN A 119 2.53 -6.53 -8.49
CA ASN A 119 1.39 -7.10 -9.21
C ASN A 119 0.02 -6.53 -8.78
N CYS A 120 -0.04 -5.26 -8.38
CA CYS A 120 -1.28 -4.60 -8.01
C CYS A 120 -2.18 -4.35 -9.23
N ARG A 121 -3.50 -4.29 -9.01
CA ARG A 121 -4.49 -3.89 -10.02
C ARG A 121 -5.26 -2.69 -9.52
N VAL A 122 -5.14 -1.57 -10.20
CA VAL A 122 -5.64 -0.28 -9.77
C VAL A 122 -6.23 0.50 -10.94
N LYS A 123 -7.07 1.49 -10.68
CA LYS A 123 -7.46 2.44 -11.72
C LYS A 123 -6.22 3.22 -12.20
N ARG A 124 -5.49 3.82 -11.24
CA ARG A 124 -4.22 4.51 -11.52
C ARG A 124 -3.31 4.53 -10.30
N ALA A 125 -2.03 4.78 -10.52
CA ALA A 125 -1.08 4.96 -9.43
C ALA A 125 -0.06 6.06 -9.72
N ALA A 126 0.34 6.78 -8.67
CA ALA A 126 1.53 7.62 -8.67
C ALA A 126 2.60 6.98 -7.80
N VAL A 127 3.77 6.75 -8.36
CA VAL A 127 4.93 6.28 -7.60
C VAL A 127 6.09 7.21 -7.90
N GLN A 128 6.37 8.11 -6.96
CA GLN A 128 7.43 9.09 -7.02
C GLN A 128 8.54 8.70 -6.03
N SER A 129 9.78 9.02 -6.35
CA SER A 129 10.92 8.86 -5.43
C SER A 129 11.39 10.21 -4.93
N PRO A 130 11.73 10.35 -3.63
CA PRO A 130 12.33 11.59 -3.15
C PRO A 130 13.70 11.82 -3.79
N TRP A 131 14.16 13.09 -3.82
CA TRP A 131 15.48 13.45 -4.35
C TRP A 131 16.67 12.92 -3.54
N THR A 132 16.39 12.27 -2.42
CA THR A 132 17.39 11.57 -1.60
C THR A 132 17.69 10.19 -2.16
N SER A 133 18.57 9.45 -1.53
CA SER A 133 18.99 8.10 -1.95
C SER A 133 17.90 7.00 -1.86
N GLY A 134 16.70 7.31 -1.35
CA GLY A 134 15.62 6.33 -1.24
C GLY A 134 14.74 6.29 -2.48
N HIS A 135 14.36 5.09 -2.92
CA HIS A 135 13.46 4.90 -4.05
C HIS A 135 12.16 4.22 -3.64
N ASN A 136 11.12 4.45 -4.45
CA ASN A 136 9.85 3.74 -4.42
C ASN A 136 9.72 2.93 -5.71
N TYR A 137 9.03 1.80 -5.64
CA TYR A 137 9.06 0.80 -6.69
C TYR A 137 7.65 0.36 -7.08
N ASN A 138 7.46 0.10 -8.37
CA ASN A 138 6.28 -0.52 -8.92
C ASN A 138 6.66 -1.62 -9.92
N PHE A 139 6.22 -2.83 -9.66
CA PHE A 139 6.47 -4.00 -10.49
C PHE A 139 5.17 -4.71 -10.88
N GLY A 140 4.93 -4.83 -12.17
CA GLY A 140 3.82 -5.61 -12.73
C GLY A 140 2.42 -5.04 -12.51
N MET A 141 2.28 -3.76 -12.22
CA MET A 141 0.98 -3.12 -12.00
C MET A 141 0.11 -3.16 -13.26
N LYS A 142 -1.20 -3.35 -13.06
CA LYS A 142 -2.24 -3.13 -14.07
C LYS A 142 -3.00 -1.86 -13.73
N GLY A 143 -3.01 -0.91 -14.65
CA GLY A 143 -3.70 0.38 -14.49
C GLY A 143 -2.94 1.52 -15.13
N GLU A 144 -3.44 2.72 -14.94
CA GLU A 144 -2.85 3.94 -15.47
C GLU A 144 -1.71 4.42 -14.55
N LYS A 145 -0.58 4.81 -15.15
CA LYS A 145 0.46 5.60 -14.47
C LYS A 145 0.10 7.06 -14.56
N TYR A 146 0.09 7.76 -13.44
CA TYR A 146 -0.05 9.21 -13.47
C TYR A 146 1.06 9.90 -12.64
N PRO A 147 1.39 11.16 -12.95
CA PRO A 147 2.59 11.78 -12.39
C PRO A 147 2.46 12.17 -10.90
N GLY A 148 1.28 12.06 -10.30
CA GLY A 148 1.02 12.55 -8.94
C GLY A 148 0.58 14.01 -8.92
N VAL A 149 0.39 14.55 -7.71
CA VAL A 149 -0.08 15.92 -7.51
C VAL A 149 0.97 16.95 -7.94
N PHE A 150 2.24 16.67 -7.69
CA PHE A 150 3.36 17.51 -8.11
C PHE A 150 4.10 16.81 -9.25
N ILE A 151 3.85 17.28 -10.46
CA ILE A 151 4.34 16.65 -11.71
C ILE A 151 5.85 16.77 -11.94
N ASP A 152 6.51 17.66 -11.22
CA ASP A 152 7.95 17.90 -11.27
C ASP A 152 8.77 16.99 -10.35
N ARG A 153 8.10 16.08 -9.63
CA ARG A 153 8.77 15.14 -8.74
C ARG A 153 9.35 13.96 -9.51
N PRO A 154 10.55 13.49 -9.11
CA PRO A 154 11.15 12.33 -9.77
C PRO A 154 10.25 11.10 -9.68
N ASP A 155 10.17 10.37 -10.77
CA ASP A 155 9.49 9.08 -10.80
C ASP A 155 10.18 8.07 -9.88
N GLY A 156 9.39 7.11 -9.40
CA GLY A 156 9.90 5.86 -8.86
C GLY A 156 10.38 4.91 -9.96
N VAL A 157 10.79 3.73 -9.56
CA VAL A 157 11.17 2.65 -10.49
C VAL A 157 9.90 1.95 -10.97
N TRP A 158 9.73 1.83 -12.29
CA TRP A 158 8.57 1.22 -12.92
C TRP A 158 9.00 0.11 -13.87
N GLU A 159 8.49 -1.12 -13.64
CA GLU A 159 8.75 -2.26 -14.52
C GLU A 159 7.47 -3.09 -14.75
N GLY A 160 7.27 -3.59 -15.95
CA GLY A 160 6.19 -4.50 -16.32
C GLY A 160 4.78 -3.93 -16.21
N GLN A 161 4.60 -2.60 -16.32
CA GLN A 161 3.28 -1.98 -16.27
C GLN A 161 2.41 -2.44 -17.43
N ASN A 162 1.18 -2.93 -17.12
CA ASN A 162 0.21 -3.44 -18.07
C ASN A 162 0.68 -4.64 -18.92
N GLU A 163 1.84 -5.20 -18.59
CA GLU A 163 2.36 -6.42 -19.19
C GLU A 163 1.87 -7.67 -18.44
N LYS A 164 2.41 -8.84 -18.74
CA LYS A 164 2.19 -10.02 -17.92
C LYS A 164 2.67 -9.77 -16.49
N ASN A 165 2.01 -10.39 -15.52
CA ASN A 165 2.45 -10.28 -14.12
C ASN A 165 3.92 -10.66 -14.00
N VAL A 166 4.67 -9.89 -13.20
CA VAL A 166 6.05 -10.22 -12.87
C VAL A 166 6.10 -11.44 -11.95
N PHE A 167 7.17 -12.19 -12.04
CA PHE A 167 7.41 -13.35 -11.19
C PHE A 167 8.38 -12.99 -10.06
N PRO A 168 8.18 -13.50 -8.83
CA PRO A 168 7.15 -14.42 -8.38
C PRO A 168 5.75 -13.78 -8.32
N ARG A 169 4.68 -14.57 -8.34
CA ARG A 169 3.29 -14.06 -8.27
C ARG A 169 3.05 -13.17 -7.05
N SER A 170 3.63 -13.52 -5.91
CA SER A 170 3.65 -12.71 -4.69
C SER A 170 5.09 -12.60 -4.18
N LEU A 171 5.54 -11.38 -3.96
CA LEU A 171 6.85 -11.12 -3.38
C LEU A 171 6.88 -11.52 -1.90
N TYR A 172 5.80 -11.22 -1.16
CA TYR A 172 5.67 -11.59 0.25
C TYR A 172 5.79 -13.11 0.45
N ILE A 173 5.01 -13.90 -0.29
CA ILE A 173 5.05 -15.36 -0.21
C ILE A 173 6.41 -15.91 -0.60
N ALA A 174 7.02 -15.41 -1.66
CA ALA A 174 8.36 -15.85 -2.07
C ALA A 174 9.43 -15.59 -1.00
N GLN A 175 9.39 -14.42 -0.37
CA GLN A 175 10.30 -14.09 0.74
C GLN A 175 10.05 -14.97 1.97
N LEU A 176 8.80 -15.27 2.27
CA LEU A 176 8.42 -16.14 3.37
C LEU A 176 8.94 -17.56 3.15
N MET A 177 8.73 -18.12 1.94
CA MET A 177 9.26 -19.42 1.55
C MET A 177 10.78 -19.50 1.62
N ALA A 178 11.47 -18.47 1.18
CA ALA A 178 12.93 -18.42 1.23
C ALA A 178 13.47 -18.47 2.67
N ARG A 179 12.73 -17.90 3.63
CA ARG A 179 13.10 -17.89 5.06
C ARG A 179 12.69 -19.15 5.80
N HIS A 180 11.58 -19.75 5.43
CA HIS A 180 10.95 -20.87 6.14
C HIS A 180 10.69 -22.05 5.19
N LYS A 181 11.75 -22.80 4.88
CA LYS A 181 11.73 -23.89 3.89
C LYS A 181 10.68 -25.00 4.13
N ASN A 182 10.21 -25.17 5.36
CA ASN A 182 9.27 -26.21 5.77
C ASN A 182 7.88 -25.64 6.16
N MET A 183 7.56 -24.39 5.80
CA MET A 183 6.27 -23.81 6.14
C MET A 183 5.15 -24.37 5.26
N ASP A 184 4.05 -24.78 5.88
CA ASP A 184 2.83 -25.12 5.16
C ASP A 184 2.11 -23.85 4.70
N LEU A 185 2.24 -23.53 3.42
CA LEU A 185 1.67 -22.33 2.83
C LEU A 185 0.16 -22.40 2.58
N ARG A 186 -0.47 -23.57 2.74
CA ARG A 186 -1.92 -23.74 2.52
C ARG A 186 -2.74 -22.81 3.43
N ILE A 187 -2.16 -22.39 4.55
CA ILE A 187 -2.79 -21.41 5.47
C ILE A 187 -2.86 -20.02 4.84
N LEU A 188 -1.95 -19.67 3.93
CA LEU A 188 -1.82 -18.32 3.35
C LEU A 188 -2.43 -18.21 1.95
N THR A 189 -2.81 -19.31 1.31
CA THR A 189 -3.23 -19.36 -0.11
C THR A 189 -4.72 -19.74 -0.30
N LYS A 190 -5.51 -19.66 0.75
CA LYS A 190 -6.97 -19.91 0.67
C LYS A 190 -7.68 -18.90 -0.20
#